data_fce03f9dd6722e6b4d4ae2f3ff0e7907
#
_entry.id   fce03f9dd6722e6b4d4ae2f3ff0e7907
#
_cell.length_a   1.000
_cell.length_b   1.000
_cell.length_c   1.000
_cell.angle_alpha   90.00
_cell.angle_beta   90.00
_cell.angle_gamma   90.00
#
_symmetry.space_group_name_H-M   'P 1'
#
loop_
_entity.id
_entity.type
_entity.pdbx_description
1 polymer ?
#
loop_
_entity_poly.entity_id
_entity_poly.type
_entity_poly.pdbx_seq_one_letter_code
_entity_poly.pdbx_strand_id
1 'polypeptide(L)'
;MKLNKHYSELNESYLFSTIAHKVAAYQKANPDKDIIRLGIGDVTLPLAKSVTDAMLKAVEEQGKKETFHGYIPSEQGYEFLRSAIQKYYAGHGVELDMAEIFVSDGAKSDLGNLLDLFDVDNTVLVPDPVYPVYVDDNVMAGRKILYMSASAENNFLPMPDDNVHADL
;
A
#
# COMPACT_ATOMS: atom_id res chain seq x y z
N MET A 1 -16.02 -23.32 15.61
CA MET A 1 -15.52 -22.21 14.80
C MET A 1 -14.81 -22.81 13.59
N LYS A 2 -15.04 -22.30 12.38
CA LYS A 2 -14.33 -22.74 11.17
C LYS A 2 -13.33 -21.65 10.80
N LEU A 3 -12.07 -22.04 10.52
CA LEU A 3 -11.06 -21.13 10.01
C LEU A 3 -11.30 -20.88 8.51
N ASN A 4 -10.84 -19.71 8.05
CA ASN A 4 -10.82 -19.42 6.62
C ASN A 4 -9.78 -20.34 5.95
N LYS A 5 -10.27 -21.24 5.07
CA LYS A 5 -9.45 -22.25 4.40
C LYS A 5 -8.40 -21.66 3.47
N HIS A 6 -8.65 -20.48 2.94
CA HIS A 6 -7.75 -19.83 1.97
C HIS A 6 -6.43 -19.36 2.57
N TYR A 7 -6.34 -19.24 3.91
CA TYR A 7 -5.06 -18.98 4.55
C TYR A 7 -4.03 -20.09 4.35
N SER A 8 -4.47 -21.32 4.09
CA SER A 8 -3.55 -22.42 3.75
C SER A 8 -3.03 -22.37 2.29
N GLU A 9 -3.58 -21.49 1.47
CA GLU A 9 -3.17 -21.29 0.08
C GLU A 9 -2.08 -20.21 -0.05
N LEU A 10 -1.82 -19.47 1.03
CA LEU A 10 -0.72 -18.49 1.09
C LEU A 10 0.64 -19.19 1.06
N ASN A 11 1.64 -18.51 0.52
CA ASN A 11 3.02 -18.96 0.60
C ASN A 11 3.47 -19.07 2.08
N GLU A 12 4.20 -20.13 2.41
CA GLU A 12 4.66 -20.40 3.78
C GLU A 12 5.55 -19.30 4.37
N SER A 13 6.19 -18.49 3.53
CA SER A 13 7.03 -17.39 4.00
C SER A 13 6.85 -16.13 3.17
N TYR A 14 6.68 -15.02 3.87
CA TYR A 14 6.66 -13.70 3.26
C TYR A 14 8.05 -13.34 2.73
N LEU A 15 8.12 -12.95 1.45
CA LEU A 15 9.37 -12.72 0.71
C LEU A 15 10.37 -11.83 1.48
N PHE A 16 9.91 -10.71 2.01
CA PHE A 16 10.79 -9.76 2.70
C PHE A 16 11.35 -10.29 4.01
N SER A 17 10.60 -11.10 4.75
CA SER A 17 11.09 -11.78 5.96
C SER A 17 12.17 -12.78 5.61
N THR A 18 11.98 -13.55 4.55
CA THR A 18 12.98 -14.51 4.06
C THR A 18 14.27 -13.83 3.65
N ILE A 19 14.18 -12.71 2.93
CA ILE A 19 15.35 -11.91 2.53
C ILE A 19 16.05 -11.34 3.77
N ALA A 20 15.32 -10.80 4.73
CA ALA A 20 15.88 -10.26 5.96
C ALA A 20 16.68 -11.34 6.74
N HIS A 21 16.13 -12.55 6.86
CA HIS A 21 16.82 -13.67 7.52
C HIS A 21 18.09 -14.08 6.75
N LYS A 22 18.04 -14.15 5.41
CA LYS A 22 19.22 -14.47 4.58
C LYS A 22 20.31 -13.41 4.72
N VAL A 23 19.94 -12.13 4.71
CA VAL A 23 20.89 -11.01 4.91
C VAL A 23 21.52 -11.08 6.29
N ALA A 24 20.74 -11.30 7.34
CA ALA A 24 21.26 -11.41 8.70
C ALA A 24 22.23 -12.61 8.85
N ALA A 25 21.89 -13.76 8.28
CA ALA A 25 22.76 -14.94 8.30
C ALA A 25 24.06 -14.69 7.53
N TYR A 26 24.00 -14.05 6.35
CA TYR A 26 25.18 -13.70 5.57
C TYR A 26 26.09 -12.71 6.32
N GLN A 27 25.52 -11.66 6.90
CA GLN A 27 26.28 -10.66 7.68
C GLN A 27 26.98 -11.29 8.88
N LYS A 28 26.29 -12.22 9.56
CA LYS A 28 26.88 -12.96 10.68
C LYS A 28 28.06 -13.81 10.26
N ALA A 29 27.97 -14.45 9.09
CA ALA A 29 29.04 -15.29 8.55
C ALA A 29 30.18 -14.46 7.93
N ASN A 30 29.94 -13.21 7.56
CA ASN A 30 30.88 -12.33 6.87
C ASN A 30 30.88 -10.93 7.52
N PRO A 31 31.37 -10.79 8.76
CA PRO A 31 31.25 -9.54 9.53
C PRO A 31 31.99 -8.35 8.88
N ASP A 32 33.04 -8.62 8.11
CA ASP A 32 33.87 -7.60 7.45
C ASP A 32 33.35 -7.21 6.07
N LYS A 33 32.19 -7.73 5.65
CA LYS A 33 31.59 -7.40 4.34
C LYS A 33 30.48 -6.38 4.45
N ASP A 34 30.55 -5.32 3.68
CA ASP A 34 29.44 -4.40 3.50
C ASP A 34 28.38 -5.00 2.56
N ILE A 35 27.12 -4.93 2.97
CA ILE A 35 25.99 -5.41 2.20
C ILE A 35 25.24 -4.23 1.60
N ILE A 36 25.24 -4.13 0.28
CA ILE A 36 24.41 -3.17 -0.45
C ILE A 36 22.99 -3.75 -0.55
N ARG A 37 22.02 -3.09 0.08
CA ARG A 37 20.62 -3.52 0.13
C ARG A 37 19.82 -2.81 -0.94
N LEU A 38 19.37 -3.57 -1.96
CA LEU A 38 18.57 -3.07 -3.09
C LEU A 38 17.15 -3.69 -3.11
N GLY A 39 16.75 -4.36 -2.03
CA GLY A 39 15.52 -5.15 -1.99
C GLY A 39 14.25 -4.36 -1.69
N ILE A 40 14.36 -3.25 -0.94
CA ILE A 40 13.23 -2.42 -0.56
C ILE A 40 13.63 -0.96 -0.71
N GLY A 41 12.78 -0.19 -1.41
CA GLY A 41 12.87 1.26 -1.40
C GLY A 41 12.37 1.77 -0.04
N ASP A 42 13.27 2.37 0.73
CA ASP A 42 12.94 2.92 2.04
C ASP A 42 13.37 4.39 2.10
N VAL A 43 12.74 5.15 3.00
CA VAL A 43 13.15 6.52 3.27
C VAL A 43 14.47 6.51 4.03
N THR A 44 15.46 7.23 3.52
CA THR A 44 16.82 7.27 4.09
C THR A 44 17.14 8.60 4.76
N LEU A 45 16.26 9.58 4.61
CA LEU A 45 16.45 10.92 5.19
C LEU A 45 15.42 11.16 6.31
N PRO A 46 15.81 11.90 7.36
CA PRO A 46 14.87 12.30 8.40
C PRO A 46 13.79 13.23 7.82
N LEU A 47 12.68 13.35 8.53
CA LEU A 47 11.61 14.27 8.18
C LEU A 47 12.13 15.71 8.13
N ALA A 48 11.64 16.49 7.19
CA ALA A 48 11.93 17.91 7.12
C ALA A 48 11.46 18.64 8.39
N LYS A 49 12.20 19.68 8.78
CA LYS A 49 11.87 20.45 10.00
C LYS A 49 10.42 20.99 9.99
N SER A 50 9.93 21.44 8.85
CA SER A 50 8.55 21.93 8.72
C SER A 50 7.49 20.85 9.08
N VAL A 51 7.80 19.58 8.75
CA VAL A 51 6.91 18.44 9.07
C VAL A 51 6.93 18.16 10.57
N THR A 52 8.14 18.08 11.16
CA THR A 52 8.27 17.82 12.61
C THR A 52 7.67 18.93 13.47
N ASP A 53 7.84 20.20 13.05
CA ASP A 53 7.24 21.35 13.74
C ASP A 53 5.70 21.29 13.68
N ALA A 54 5.13 20.93 12.53
CA ALA A 54 3.68 20.78 12.38
C ALA A 54 3.14 19.64 13.24
N MET A 55 3.87 18.50 13.32
CA MET A 55 3.49 17.38 14.19
C MET A 55 3.52 17.77 15.67
N LEU A 56 4.57 18.46 16.13
CA LEU A 56 4.66 18.95 17.51
C LEU A 56 3.49 19.88 17.84
N LYS A 57 3.17 20.84 16.96
CA LYS A 57 2.04 21.73 17.11
C LYS A 57 0.70 20.98 17.21
N ALA A 58 0.49 19.98 16.34
CA ALA A 58 -0.72 19.17 16.37
C ALA A 58 -0.87 18.39 17.70
N VAL A 59 0.24 17.87 18.25
CA VAL A 59 0.23 17.20 19.56
C VAL A 59 -0.12 18.19 20.68
N GLU A 60 0.43 19.42 20.68
CA GLU A 60 0.11 20.44 21.65
C GLU A 60 -1.35 20.89 21.58
N GLU A 61 -1.93 20.96 20.38
CA GLU A 61 -3.35 21.27 20.15
C GLU A 61 -4.25 20.19 20.76
N GLN A 62 -3.90 18.93 20.68
CA GLN A 62 -4.65 17.82 21.29
C GLN A 62 -4.66 17.87 22.83
N GLY A 63 -3.69 18.52 23.44
CA GLY A 63 -3.60 18.71 24.89
C GLY A 63 -4.49 19.84 25.45
N LYS A 64 -5.16 20.62 24.61
CA LYS A 64 -5.96 21.79 25.01
C LYS A 64 -7.43 21.58 24.67
N LYS A 65 -8.32 21.90 25.61
CA LYS A 65 -9.78 21.73 25.44
C LYS A 65 -10.32 22.47 24.21
N GLU A 66 -9.77 23.66 23.94
CA GLU A 66 -10.22 24.57 22.88
C GLU A 66 -9.81 24.08 21.46
N THR A 67 -8.78 23.29 21.37
CA THR A 67 -8.20 22.81 20.09
C THR A 67 -8.18 21.29 19.97
N PHE A 68 -8.71 20.59 20.96
CA PHE A 68 -8.85 19.14 20.91
C PHE A 68 -9.78 18.72 19.78
N HIS A 69 -9.34 17.79 18.99
CA HIS A 69 -10.11 17.15 17.93
C HIS A 69 -10.44 15.71 18.32
N GLY A 70 -11.72 15.44 18.53
CA GLY A 70 -12.25 14.10 18.76
C GLY A 70 -12.62 13.40 17.45
N TYR A 71 -13.65 12.56 17.53
CA TYR A 71 -14.23 11.93 16.36
C TYR A 71 -14.78 12.98 15.39
N ILE A 72 -14.35 12.91 14.13
CA ILE A 72 -14.76 13.89 13.11
C ILE A 72 -16.09 13.47 12.46
N PRO A 73 -16.97 14.42 12.10
CA PRO A 73 -18.23 14.12 11.43
C PRO A 73 -18.10 13.62 10.00
N SER A 74 -16.95 13.90 9.35
CA SER A 74 -16.70 13.49 7.97
C SER A 74 -15.84 12.23 7.91
N GLU A 75 -16.37 11.15 7.37
CA GLU A 75 -15.66 9.90 7.15
C GLU A 75 -14.53 10.00 6.10
N GLN A 76 -14.54 11.06 5.29
CA GLN A 76 -13.53 11.31 4.26
C GLN A 76 -12.24 11.96 4.81
N GLY A 77 -12.23 12.40 6.05
CA GLY A 77 -11.12 13.15 6.66
C GLY A 77 -11.36 14.67 6.77
N TYR A 78 -10.44 15.35 7.43
CA TYR A 78 -10.56 16.80 7.67
C TYR A 78 -10.58 17.60 6.38
N GLU A 79 -11.50 18.57 6.29
CA GLU A 79 -11.67 19.42 5.12
C GLU A 79 -10.39 20.20 4.76
N PHE A 80 -9.65 20.71 5.76
CA PHE A 80 -8.42 21.45 5.51
C PHE A 80 -7.35 20.55 4.83
N LEU A 81 -7.26 19.28 5.20
CA LEU A 81 -6.32 18.32 4.62
C LEU A 81 -6.75 17.94 3.20
N ARG A 82 -8.03 17.64 3.02
CA ARG A 82 -8.59 17.30 1.70
C ARG A 82 -8.44 18.48 0.73
N SER A 83 -8.68 19.71 1.18
CA SER A 83 -8.44 20.91 0.38
C SER A 83 -6.96 21.11 0.02
N ALA A 84 -6.04 20.78 0.95
CA ALA A 84 -4.61 20.84 0.66
C ALA A 84 -4.21 19.77 -0.41
N ILE A 85 -4.76 18.56 -0.32
CA ILE A 85 -4.57 17.49 -1.31
C ILE A 85 -5.13 17.91 -2.67
N GLN A 86 -6.35 18.46 -2.71
CA GLN A 86 -6.96 18.97 -3.95
C GLN A 86 -6.07 20.00 -4.65
N LYS A 87 -5.57 20.98 -3.89
CA LYS A 87 -4.67 22.02 -4.42
C LYS A 87 -3.35 21.44 -4.92
N TYR A 88 -2.83 20.43 -4.25
CA TYR A 88 -1.62 19.74 -4.68
C TYR A 88 -1.82 19.08 -6.04
N TYR A 89 -2.92 18.37 -6.24
CA TYR A 89 -3.26 17.74 -7.51
C TYR A 89 -3.51 18.75 -8.61
N ALA A 90 -4.25 19.83 -8.33
CA ALA A 90 -4.50 20.92 -9.29
C ALA A 90 -3.19 21.58 -9.75
N GLY A 91 -2.22 21.75 -8.84
CA GLY A 91 -0.87 22.24 -9.18
C GLY A 91 -0.09 21.33 -10.14
N HIS A 92 -0.53 20.08 -10.31
CA HIS A 92 0.05 19.10 -11.24
C HIS A 92 -0.88 18.79 -12.43
N GLY A 93 -1.91 19.63 -12.64
CA GLY A 93 -2.82 19.52 -13.79
C GLY A 93 -3.92 18.47 -13.62
N VAL A 94 -4.19 18.01 -12.40
CA VAL A 94 -5.26 17.07 -12.09
C VAL A 94 -6.32 17.77 -11.26
N GLU A 95 -7.50 17.96 -11.83
CA GLU A 95 -8.65 18.56 -11.16
C GLU A 95 -9.49 17.47 -10.49
N LEU A 96 -9.63 17.57 -9.17
CA LEU A 96 -10.43 16.65 -8.34
C LEU A 96 -11.53 17.43 -7.62
N ASP A 97 -12.71 16.82 -7.50
CA ASP A 97 -13.72 17.30 -6.56
C ASP A 97 -13.33 16.89 -5.12
N MET A 98 -13.75 17.68 -4.14
CA MET A 98 -13.55 17.34 -2.74
C MET A 98 -14.22 16.02 -2.35
N ALA A 99 -15.29 15.62 -3.05
CA ALA A 99 -15.98 14.35 -2.84
C ALA A 99 -15.16 13.13 -3.32
N GLU A 100 -14.17 13.34 -4.17
CA GLU A 100 -13.30 12.27 -4.68
C GLU A 100 -12.07 12.00 -3.80
N ILE A 101 -11.90 12.77 -2.71
CA ILE A 101 -10.72 12.68 -1.84
C ILE A 101 -11.11 12.06 -0.51
N PHE A 102 -10.51 10.93 -0.20
CA PHE A 102 -10.64 10.19 1.05
C PHE A 102 -9.27 10.06 1.71
N VAL A 103 -9.19 10.38 2.99
CA VAL A 103 -7.95 10.24 3.77
C VAL A 103 -8.03 8.95 4.59
N SER A 104 -7.02 8.12 4.47
CA SER A 104 -6.91 6.85 5.19
C SER A 104 -5.62 6.79 6.01
N ASP A 105 -5.42 5.68 6.70
CA ASP A 105 -4.19 5.39 7.47
C ASP A 105 -3.07 4.76 6.62
N GLY A 106 -3.28 4.64 5.33
CA GLY A 106 -2.25 4.22 4.36
C GLY A 106 -2.75 3.37 3.22
N ALA A 107 -1.98 3.33 2.13
CA ALA A 107 -2.35 2.66 0.88
C ALA A 107 -2.64 1.15 1.05
N LYS A 108 -1.99 0.48 1.99
CA LYS A 108 -2.25 -0.96 2.24
C LYS A 108 -3.64 -1.18 2.84
N SER A 109 -4.07 -0.32 3.75
CA SER A 109 -5.43 -0.35 4.29
C SER A 109 -6.46 -0.05 3.20
N ASP A 110 -6.17 0.90 2.32
CA ASP A 110 -7.04 1.22 1.18
C ASP A 110 -7.19 0.03 0.24
N LEU A 111 -6.09 -0.66 -0.08
CA LEU A 111 -6.13 -1.86 -0.90
C LEU A 111 -7.02 -2.94 -0.30
N GLY A 112 -6.88 -3.22 1.00
CA GLY A 112 -7.71 -4.20 1.69
C GLY A 112 -9.19 -3.79 1.71
N ASN A 113 -9.49 -2.55 2.04
CA ASN A 113 -10.86 -2.03 2.11
C ASN A 113 -11.54 -1.95 0.73
N LEU A 114 -10.77 -1.60 -0.32
CA LEU A 114 -11.29 -1.54 -1.69
C LEU A 114 -11.81 -2.89 -2.16
N LEU A 115 -11.18 -3.99 -1.73
CA LEU A 115 -11.60 -5.33 -2.10
C LEU A 115 -13.01 -5.69 -1.60
N ASP A 116 -13.46 -5.09 -0.51
CA ASP A 116 -14.80 -5.32 0.04
C ASP A 116 -15.93 -4.74 -0.84
N LEU A 117 -15.59 -3.85 -1.78
CA LEU A 117 -16.54 -3.31 -2.76
C LEU A 117 -16.87 -4.31 -3.87
N PHE A 118 -16.07 -5.35 -4.04
CA PHE A 118 -16.19 -6.32 -5.13
C PHE A 118 -16.49 -7.72 -4.60
N ASP A 119 -17.36 -8.43 -5.29
CA ASP A 119 -17.69 -9.82 -4.94
C ASP A 119 -16.44 -10.72 -5.04
N VAL A 120 -16.43 -11.78 -4.26
CA VAL A 120 -15.34 -12.77 -4.24
C VAL A 120 -15.27 -13.60 -5.52
N ASP A 121 -16.33 -13.65 -6.30
CA ASP A 121 -16.36 -14.34 -7.59
C ASP A 121 -15.61 -13.60 -8.71
N ASN A 122 -15.20 -12.36 -8.46
CA ASN A 122 -14.37 -11.61 -9.41
C ASN A 122 -12.99 -12.25 -9.55
N THR A 123 -12.48 -12.22 -10.77
CA THR A 123 -11.10 -12.60 -11.07
C THR A 123 -10.23 -11.34 -11.06
N VAL A 124 -9.13 -11.39 -10.31
CA VAL A 124 -8.21 -10.26 -10.18
C VAL A 124 -7.02 -10.48 -11.11
N LEU A 125 -6.72 -9.47 -11.91
CA LEU A 125 -5.58 -9.47 -12.83
C LEU A 125 -4.44 -8.67 -12.22
N VAL A 126 -3.28 -9.31 -12.06
CA VAL A 126 -2.10 -8.67 -11.44
C VAL A 126 -0.85 -8.86 -12.32
N PRO A 127 0.07 -7.88 -12.34
CA PRO A 127 1.38 -8.10 -12.98
C PRO A 127 2.18 -9.20 -12.28
N ASP A 128 3.12 -9.81 -13.00
CA ASP A 128 4.10 -10.73 -12.44
C ASP A 128 5.51 -10.35 -12.98
N PRO A 129 6.44 -9.93 -12.13
CA PRO A 129 6.37 -9.83 -10.65
C PRO A 129 5.51 -8.66 -10.13
N VAL A 130 4.98 -8.82 -8.93
CA VAL A 130 4.12 -7.85 -8.25
C VAL A 130 4.46 -7.75 -6.77
N TYR A 131 4.07 -6.65 -6.13
CA TYR A 131 4.12 -6.54 -4.68
C TYR A 131 3.17 -7.58 -4.03
N PRO A 132 3.66 -8.43 -3.10
CA PRO A 132 2.91 -9.60 -2.63
C PRO A 132 1.51 -9.32 -2.10
N VAL A 133 1.29 -8.14 -1.52
CA VAL A 133 0.00 -7.76 -0.93
C VAL A 133 -1.15 -7.83 -1.93
N TYR A 134 -0.93 -7.48 -3.20
CA TYR A 134 -1.96 -7.59 -4.25
C TYR A 134 -2.42 -9.03 -4.47
N VAL A 135 -1.53 -9.99 -4.26
CA VAL A 135 -1.84 -11.41 -4.37
C VAL A 135 -2.43 -11.93 -3.05
N ASP A 136 -1.74 -11.70 -1.94
CA ASP A 136 -2.06 -12.27 -0.64
C ASP A 136 -3.45 -11.87 -0.16
N ASP A 137 -3.84 -10.59 -0.29
CA ASP A 137 -5.16 -10.10 0.12
C ASP A 137 -6.29 -10.78 -0.68
N ASN A 138 -6.07 -11.00 -1.97
CA ASN A 138 -7.04 -11.66 -2.83
C ASN A 138 -7.11 -13.18 -2.58
N VAL A 139 -5.97 -13.83 -2.33
CA VAL A 139 -5.92 -15.25 -1.92
C VAL A 139 -6.67 -15.44 -0.60
N MET A 140 -6.41 -14.59 0.40
CA MET A 140 -7.10 -14.66 1.70
C MET A 140 -8.63 -14.51 1.56
N ALA A 141 -9.08 -13.68 0.62
CA ALA A 141 -10.50 -13.52 0.30
C ALA A 141 -11.08 -14.67 -0.54
N GLY A 142 -10.24 -15.55 -1.10
CA GLY A 142 -10.66 -16.67 -1.94
C GLY A 142 -10.94 -16.29 -3.39
N ARG A 143 -10.41 -15.15 -3.87
CA ARG A 143 -10.56 -14.70 -5.25
C ARG A 143 -9.59 -15.42 -6.17
N LYS A 144 -10.00 -15.60 -7.42
CA LYS A 144 -9.14 -16.11 -8.47
C LYS A 144 -8.19 -15.01 -8.94
N ILE A 145 -6.91 -15.40 -9.14
CA ILE A 145 -5.88 -14.48 -9.66
C ILE A 145 -5.43 -14.97 -11.03
N LEU A 146 -5.30 -14.03 -11.95
CA LEU A 146 -4.61 -14.19 -13.23
C LEU A 146 -3.38 -13.29 -13.24
N TYR A 147 -2.30 -13.77 -13.83
CA TYR A 147 -1.04 -13.04 -13.89
C TYR A 147 -0.77 -12.53 -15.30
N MET A 148 -0.31 -11.28 -15.38
CA MET A 148 0.26 -10.68 -16.60
C MET A 148 1.77 -10.67 -16.47
N SER A 149 2.47 -11.38 -17.34
CA SER A 149 3.93 -11.41 -17.31
C SER A 149 4.53 -10.02 -17.61
N ALA A 150 5.48 -9.60 -16.79
CA ALA A 150 6.33 -8.44 -17.03
C ALA A 150 7.78 -8.90 -17.14
N SER A 151 8.27 -9.13 -18.36
CA SER A 151 9.60 -9.67 -18.65
C SER A 151 10.38 -8.77 -19.59
N ALA A 152 11.65 -9.06 -19.78
CA ALA A 152 12.48 -8.34 -20.75
C ALA A 152 11.94 -8.47 -22.20
N GLU A 153 11.23 -9.55 -22.52
CA GLU A 153 10.67 -9.80 -23.84
C GLU A 153 9.55 -8.82 -24.19
N ASN A 154 8.80 -8.34 -23.20
CA ASN A 154 7.74 -7.33 -23.36
C ASN A 154 8.11 -5.96 -22.77
N ASN A 155 9.39 -5.68 -22.60
CA ASN A 155 9.90 -4.43 -22.00
C ASN A 155 9.33 -4.15 -20.59
N PHE A 156 9.04 -5.19 -19.83
CA PHE A 156 8.41 -5.11 -18.51
C PHE A 156 7.05 -4.38 -18.51
N LEU A 157 6.34 -4.39 -19.63
CA LEU A 157 4.97 -3.86 -19.76
C LEU A 157 3.97 -5.01 -19.62
N PRO A 158 3.35 -5.17 -18.45
CA PRO A 158 2.32 -6.19 -18.26
C PRO A 158 1.05 -5.74 -18.99
N MET A 159 0.71 -6.43 -20.06
CA MET A 159 -0.51 -6.19 -20.83
C MET A 159 -1.42 -7.42 -20.74
N PRO A 160 -2.73 -7.25 -20.60
CA PRO A 160 -3.65 -8.36 -20.69
C PRO A 160 -3.58 -8.95 -22.11
N ASP A 161 -3.59 -10.26 -22.19
CA ASP A 161 -3.69 -10.96 -23.46
C ASP A 161 -5.14 -11.10 -23.92
N ASP A 162 -5.35 -11.63 -25.14
CA ASP A 162 -6.68 -11.79 -25.75
C ASP A 162 -7.60 -12.78 -24.99
N ASN A 163 -7.08 -13.52 -24.02
CA ASN A 163 -7.84 -14.45 -23.20
C ASN A 163 -8.36 -13.79 -21.90
N VAL A 164 -7.94 -12.57 -21.62
CA VAL A 164 -8.41 -11.80 -20.47
C VAL A 164 -9.65 -11.00 -20.87
N HIS A 165 -10.79 -11.45 -20.39
CA HIS A 165 -12.04 -10.71 -20.49
C HIS A 165 -12.28 -10.02 -19.14
N ALA A 166 -12.23 -8.70 -19.12
CA ALA A 166 -12.61 -7.88 -17.97
C ALA A 166 -13.94 -7.19 -18.29
N ASP A 167 -14.88 -7.30 -17.38
CA ASP A 167 -16.06 -6.44 -17.38
C ASP A 167 -15.62 -5.07 -16.80
N LEU A 168 -15.54 -4.09 -17.66
CA LEU A 168 -15.20 -2.70 -17.33
C LEU A 168 -16.46 -1.88 -17.15
#